data_e33787eb67ac8c3cdd3e26972d0eb5c5
#
_entry.id   e33787eb67ac8c3cdd3e26972d0eb5c5
#
_cell.length_a   1.000
_cell.length_b   1.000
_cell.length_c   1.000
_cell.angle_alpha   90.00
_cell.angle_beta   90.00
_cell.angle_gamma   90.00
#
_symmetry.space_group_name_H-M   'P 1'
#
loop_
_entity.id
_entity.type
_entity.pdbx_description
1 polymer ?
#
loop_
_entity_poly.entity_id
_entity_poly.type
_entity_poly.pdbx_seq_one_letter_code
_entity_poly.pdbx_strand_id
1 'polypeptide(L)' 'MSIGDLVVATEASFEGDTALSVGTPGLVKQIEHGDTYFNPQVLVFWMRYGYQTWEHPGAIEVVSSVKK' A
#
# COMPACT_ATOMS: atom_id res chain seq x y z
N MET A 1 -8.02 -0.17 -8.04
CA MET A 1 -7.10 -1.00 -7.23
C MET A 1 -7.85 -2.22 -6.71
N SER A 2 -7.20 -3.37 -6.74
CA SER A 2 -7.81 -4.62 -6.30
C SER A 2 -6.83 -5.40 -5.44
N ILE A 3 -7.37 -6.28 -4.59
CA ILE A 3 -6.54 -7.18 -3.78
C ILE A 3 -5.69 -8.03 -4.73
N GLY A 4 -4.40 -8.12 -4.44
CA GLY A 4 -3.43 -8.83 -5.29
C GLY A 4 -2.68 -7.94 -6.27
N ASP A 5 -3.08 -6.68 -6.41
CA ASP A 5 -2.35 -5.75 -7.27
C ASP A 5 -0.94 -5.51 -6.75
N LEU A 6 0.00 -5.36 -7.66
CA LEU A 6 1.36 -4.95 -7.33
C LEU A 6 1.42 -3.42 -7.33
N VAL A 7 1.91 -2.87 -6.24
CA VAL A 7 2.00 -1.42 -6.06
C VAL A 7 3.43 -1.04 -5.67
N VAL A 8 3.73 0.26 -5.79
CA VAL A 8 4.97 0.82 -5.28
C VAL A 8 4.65 2.01 -4.39
N ALA A 9 5.50 2.26 -3.40
CA ALA A 9 5.39 3.44 -2.56
C ALA A 9 5.75 4.66 -3.40
N THR A 10 4.90 5.69 -3.36
CA THR A 10 5.15 6.95 -4.06
C THR A 10 5.72 8.01 -3.14
N GLU A 11 5.65 7.76 -1.82
CA GLU A 11 6.17 8.67 -0.80
C GLU A 11 7.01 7.88 0.18
N ALA A 12 8.09 8.49 0.64
CA ALA A 12 8.86 7.92 1.75
C ALA A 12 8.01 8.00 3.01
N SER A 13 7.98 6.94 3.79
CA SER A 13 7.28 6.95 5.06
C SER A 13 8.17 6.43 6.16
N PHE A 14 7.95 6.94 7.38
CA PHE A 14 8.68 6.54 8.56
C PHE A 14 7.66 6.20 9.63
N GLU A 15 7.57 4.93 9.98
CA GLU A 15 6.76 4.49 11.10
C GLU A 15 7.61 3.61 12.00
N GLY A 16 7.89 4.09 13.20
CA GLY A 16 8.75 3.37 14.11
C GLY A 16 10.13 3.14 13.50
N ASP A 17 10.53 1.88 13.45
CA ASP A 17 11.83 1.49 12.91
C ASP A 17 11.80 1.18 11.42
N THR A 18 10.64 1.38 10.76
CA THR A 18 10.49 1.03 9.36
C THR A 18 10.45 2.28 8.50
N ALA A 19 11.31 2.32 7.50
CA ALA A 19 11.34 3.39 6.52
C ALA A 19 11.07 2.80 5.14
N LEU A 20 10.03 3.31 4.47
CA LEU A 20 9.73 2.92 3.10
C LEU A 20 10.31 3.95 2.17
N SER A 21 11.15 3.51 1.25
CA SER A 21 11.68 4.37 0.20
C SER A 21 10.70 4.41 -0.97
N VAL A 22 10.69 5.53 -1.69
CA VAL A 22 9.93 5.64 -2.92
C VAL A 22 10.33 4.51 -3.88
N GLY A 23 9.34 3.87 -4.49
CA GLY A 23 9.58 2.75 -5.40
C GLY A 23 9.63 1.38 -4.75
N THR A 24 9.47 1.29 -3.44
CA THR A 24 9.42 -0.01 -2.76
C THR A 24 8.18 -0.79 -3.21
N PRO A 25 8.34 -2.03 -3.70
CA PRO A 25 7.19 -2.82 -4.16
C PRO A 25 6.43 -3.46 -3.02
N GLY A 26 5.12 -3.59 -3.22
CA GLY A 26 4.23 -4.24 -2.27
C GLY A 26 3.05 -4.88 -2.96
N LEU A 27 2.33 -5.74 -2.21
CA LEU A 27 1.10 -6.38 -2.68
C LEU A 27 -0.08 -5.87 -1.86
N VAL A 28 -1.16 -5.55 -2.55
CA VAL A 28 -2.40 -5.16 -1.89
C VAL A 28 -3.05 -6.40 -1.27
N LYS A 29 -3.24 -6.35 0.05
CA LYS A 29 -3.81 -7.47 0.81
C LYS A 29 -5.26 -7.21 1.21
N GLN A 30 -5.62 -5.95 1.44
CA GLN A 30 -6.96 -5.57 1.86
C GLN A 30 -7.22 -4.12 1.49
N ILE A 31 -8.48 -3.78 1.24
CA ILE A 31 -8.87 -2.42 0.89
C ILE A 31 -10.02 -2.02 1.80
N GLU A 32 -9.86 -0.88 2.49
CA GLU A 32 -10.92 -0.23 3.25
C GLU A 32 -11.33 1.02 2.49
N HIS A 33 -12.58 1.07 2.05
CA HIS A 33 -13.05 2.15 1.18
C HIS A 33 -13.29 3.47 1.92
N GLY A 34 -13.31 3.42 3.25
CA GLY A 34 -13.62 4.59 4.03
C GLY A 34 -15.11 4.86 4.08
N ASP A 35 -15.48 5.81 4.93
CA ASP A 35 -16.87 6.26 5.08
C ASP A 35 -16.88 7.69 5.60
N THR A 36 -18.01 8.11 6.20
CA THR A 36 -18.16 9.46 6.72
C THR A 36 -17.13 9.78 7.81
N TYR A 37 -16.65 8.78 8.54
CA TYR A 37 -15.78 8.97 9.70
C TYR A 37 -14.34 8.55 9.46
N PHE A 38 -14.08 7.71 8.45
CA PHE A 38 -12.77 7.10 8.23
C PHE A 38 -12.31 7.34 6.80
N ASN A 39 -11.05 7.74 6.64
CA ASN A 39 -10.44 7.86 5.33
C ASN A 39 -10.20 6.48 4.72
N PRO A 40 -10.23 6.35 3.38
CA PRO A 40 -9.88 5.08 2.75
C PRO A 40 -8.44 4.70 3.04
N GLN A 41 -8.19 3.40 3.22
CA GLN A 41 -6.86 2.85 3.50
C GLN A 41 -6.67 1.56 2.74
N VAL A 42 -5.42 1.25 2.44
CA VAL A 42 -5.04 0.03 1.74
C VAL A 42 -3.98 -0.69 2.57
N LEU A 43 -4.23 -1.96 2.86
CA LEU A 43 -3.23 -2.78 3.54
C LEU A 43 -2.28 -3.35 2.49
N VAL A 44 -1.01 -2.99 2.60
CA VAL A 44 0.02 -3.39 1.65
C VAL A 44 1.06 -4.26 2.37
N PHE A 45 1.33 -5.42 1.79
CA PHE A 45 2.41 -6.28 2.25
C PHE A 45 3.69 -5.90 1.50
N TRP A 46 4.70 -5.43 2.23
CA TRP A 46 5.97 -4.99 1.66
C TRP A 46 6.91 -6.19 1.60
N MET A 47 7.00 -6.80 0.44
CA MET A 47 7.73 -8.05 0.25
C MET A 47 9.18 -7.98 0.68
N ARG A 48 9.83 -6.85 0.45
CA ARG A 48 11.23 -6.65 0.79
C ARG A 48 11.49 -6.76 2.28
N TYR A 49 10.52 -6.31 3.09
CA TYR A 49 10.68 -6.22 4.54
C TYR A 49 9.91 -7.30 5.29
N GLY A 50 8.96 -7.97 4.63
CA GLY A 50 8.19 -9.04 5.25
C GLY A 50 7.14 -8.59 6.24
N TYR A 51 6.70 -7.34 6.18
CA TYR A 51 5.63 -6.83 7.04
C TYR A 51 4.60 -6.08 6.20
N GLN A 52 3.45 -5.79 6.82
CA GLN A 52 2.38 -5.08 6.13
C GLN A 52 1.95 -3.86 6.92
N THR A 53 1.56 -2.81 6.19
CA THR A 53 1.13 -1.54 6.77
C THR A 53 -0.12 -1.05 6.07
N TRP A 54 -0.89 -0.21 6.77
CA TRP A 54 -2.01 0.50 6.18
C TRP A 54 -1.51 1.80 5.57
N GLU A 55 -1.78 1.99 4.28
CA GLU A 55 -1.33 3.16 3.54
C GLU A 55 -2.51 3.93 2.98
N HIS A 56 -2.34 5.24 2.86
CA HIS A 56 -3.30 6.07 2.13
C HIS A 56 -3.19 5.74 0.64
N PRO A 57 -4.34 5.63 -0.08
CA PRO A 57 -4.28 5.32 -1.52
C PRO A 57 -3.38 6.25 -2.33
N GLY A 58 -3.25 7.51 -1.93
CA GLY A 58 -2.38 8.46 -2.60
C GLY A 58 -0.90 8.24 -2.39
N ALA A 59 -0.52 7.39 -1.42
CA ALA A 59 0.88 7.10 -1.12
C ALA A 59 1.41 5.87 -1.85
N ILE A 60 0.58 5.23 -2.68
CA ILE A 60 0.96 4.05 -3.45
C ILE A 60 0.44 4.19 -4.87
N GLU A 61 1.10 3.50 -5.80
CA GLU A 61 0.70 3.48 -7.20
C GLU A 61 0.67 2.05 -7.70
N VAL A 62 -0.40 1.70 -8.40
CA VAL A 62 -0.52 0.37 -9.00
C VAL A 62 0.39 0.29 -10.22
N VAL A 63 1.29 -0.69 -10.24
CA VAL A 63 2.19 -0.92 -11.36
C VAL A 63 1.83 -2.16 -12.15
N SER A 64 1.10 -3.09 -11.53
CA SER A 64 0.60 -4.27 -12.22
C SER A 64 -0.71 -4.71 -11.58
N SER A 65 -1.76 -4.78 -12.36
CA SER A 65 -3.08 -5.15 -11.87
C SER A 65 -3.37 -6.61 -12.17
N VAL A 66 -3.95 -7.32 -11.17
CA VAL A 66 -4.40 -8.70 -11.37
C VAL A 66 -5.69 -8.75 -12.18
N LYS A 67 -6.40 -7.64 -12.25
CA LYS A 67 -7.66 -7.55 -12.99
C LYS A 67 -7.36 -7.34 -14.46
N LYS A 68 -7.95 -8.20 -15.27
CA LYS A 68 -7.81 -8.12 -16.72
C LYS A 68 -8.97 -7.39 -17.36
#